data_aad9cd6998d1fdeae3cae0518f0601da
#
_entry.id   aad9cd6998d1fdeae3cae0518f0601da
#
_cell.length_a   1.000
_cell.length_b   1.000
_cell.length_c   1.000
_cell.angle_alpha   90.00
_cell.angle_beta   90.00
_cell.angle_gamma   90.00
#
_symmetry.space_group_name_H-M   'P 1'
#
loop_
_entity.id
_entity.type
_entity.pdbx_description
1 polymer ?
#
loop_
_entity_poly.entity_id
_entity_poly.type
_entity_poly.pdbx_seq_one_letter_code
_entity_poly.pdbx_strand_id
1 'polypeptide(L)'
;AQASDTTIDQKREELVKVVDEEWISMIEDSLDAINTIIEKPRRFITTEEEVVPVSLAKKISADSVRHLSQNTQFLAPSDDGGIHPTKILNVNMAETYDLYENRFVYHLIQRLLTFVDKRTDVIFWSTGNEIRNRFTMHSKIGDAYEEIEYNVEMTVKDRQSFAENDADNIDTFMRIDRVRRLVMALRNASFCQIMQGCATVRSPIQRTNLIMKDPNYRKCYQLWQFMERYDSVGYTIDVKDSAM
;
A
#
# COMPACT_ATOMS: atom_id res chain seq x y z
N ALA A 1 -3.62 48.96 52.84
CA ALA A 1 -3.50 47.66 52.22
C ALA A 1 -4.09 47.80 50.80
N GLN A 2 -3.22 47.87 49.78
CA GLN A 2 -3.65 47.89 48.39
C GLN A 2 -4.03 46.46 48.03
N ALA A 3 -5.29 46.24 47.65
CA ALA A 3 -5.76 45.01 47.11
C ALA A 3 -5.19 44.89 45.68
N SER A 4 -4.26 43.99 45.43
CA SER A 4 -3.87 43.62 44.11
C SER A 4 -5.00 42.77 43.51
N ASP A 5 -5.62 43.27 42.46
CA ASP A 5 -6.64 42.54 41.72
C ASP A 5 -5.91 41.51 40.84
N THR A 6 -5.85 40.28 41.32
CA THR A 6 -5.15 39.19 40.63
C THR A 6 -6.21 38.18 40.19
N THR A 7 -6.31 37.98 38.88
CA THR A 7 -7.14 36.92 38.28
C THR A 7 -6.25 35.78 37.81
N ILE A 8 -6.67 34.55 38.10
CA ILE A 8 -5.99 33.34 37.66
C ILE A 8 -6.96 32.52 36.82
N ASP A 9 -6.62 32.35 35.54
CA ASP A 9 -7.33 31.47 34.64
C ASP A 9 -6.53 30.19 34.50
N GLN A 10 -7.19 29.06 34.75
CA GLN A 10 -6.61 27.74 34.58
C GLN A 10 -7.40 27.00 33.51
N LYS A 11 -6.70 26.57 32.46
CA LYS A 11 -7.25 25.70 31.42
C LYS A 11 -6.51 24.35 31.41
N ARG A 12 -7.26 23.28 31.56
CA ARG A 12 -6.74 21.91 31.42
C ARG A 12 -7.31 21.28 30.14
N GLU A 13 -6.43 20.85 29.28
CA GLU A 13 -6.75 20.12 28.07
C GLU A 13 -6.19 18.71 28.20
N GLU A 14 -7.03 17.72 28.00
CA GLU A 14 -6.63 16.34 27.89
C GLU A 14 -6.72 15.92 26.41
N LEU A 15 -5.58 15.55 25.84
CA LEU A 15 -5.44 15.12 24.46
C LEU A 15 -5.45 13.59 24.44
N VAL A 16 -6.57 13.04 23.99
CA VAL A 16 -6.77 11.57 23.89
C VAL A 16 -6.60 11.16 22.45
N LYS A 17 -5.71 10.20 22.18
CA LYS A 17 -5.52 9.63 20.85
C LYS A 17 -6.53 8.50 20.64
N VAL A 18 -7.24 8.54 19.52
CA VAL A 18 -8.21 7.52 19.10
C VAL A 18 -7.79 6.95 17.75
N VAL A 19 -7.63 5.62 17.67
CA VAL A 19 -7.28 4.96 16.42
C VAL A 19 -8.43 5.11 15.42
N ASP A 20 -8.09 5.49 14.20
CA ASP A 20 -9.04 5.51 13.10
C ASP A 20 -9.17 4.09 12.52
N GLU A 21 -10.30 3.44 12.76
CA GLU A 21 -10.56 2.07 12.32
C GLU A 21 -10.99 1.97 10.84
N GLU A 22 -11.27 3.09 10.17
CA GLU A 22 -11.74 3.08 8.78
C GLU A 22 -10.71 2.44 7.85
N TRP A 23 -9.43 2.81 8.00
CA TRP A 23 -8.38 2.25 7.15
C TRP A 23 -8.13 0.75 7.41
N ILE A 24 -8.30 0.30 8.65
CA ILE A 24 -8.17 -1.12 9.02
C ILE A 24 -9.26 -1.93 8.34
N SER A 25 -10.52 -1.50 8.51
CA SER A 25 -11.69 -2.16 7.94
C SER A 25 -11.65 -2.19 6.41
N MET A 26 -11.25 -1.09 5.77
CA MET A 26 -11.12 -1.02 4.31
C MET A 26 -10.09 -2.03 3.78
N ILE A 27 -9.00 -2.23 4.50
CA ILE A 27 -7.99 -3.22 4.12
C ILE A 27 -8.52 -4.63 4.34
N GLU A 28 -9.09 -4.92 5.52
CA GLU A 28 -9.65 -6.25 5.86
C GLU A 28 -10.67 -6.70 4.81
N ASP A 29 -11.57 -5.82 4.39
CA ASP A 29 -12.58 -6.09 3.35
C ASP A 29 -11.99 -6.39 1.97
N SER A 30 -10.78 -5.94 1.72
CA SER A 30 -10.11 -6.08 0.42
C SER A 30 -9.16 -7.27 0.35
N LEU A 31 -8.73 -7.83 1.49
CA LEU A 31 -7.72 -8.91 1.53
C LEU A 31 -8.14 -10.16 0.78
N ASP A 32 -9.39 -10.59 0.93
CA ASP A 32 -9.91 -11.79 0.24
C ASP A 32 -9.95 -11.60 -1.28
N ALA A 33 -10.28 -10.39 -1.72
CA ALA A 33 -10.28 -10.06 -3.14
C ALA A 33 -8.86 -10.11 -3.73
N ILE A 34 -7.89 -9.57 -3.03
CA ILE A 34 -6.47 -9.61 -3.43
C ILE A 34 -6.00 -11.06 -3.46
N ASN A 35 -6.26 -11.85 -2.42
CA ASN A 35 -5.89 -13.26 -2.35
C ASN A 35 -6.46 -14.06 -3.53
N THR A 36 -7.74 -13.88 -3.85
CA THR A 36 -8.39 -14.55 -4.97
C THR A 36 -7.69 -14.26 -6.30
N ILE A 37 -7.26 -13.01 -6.51
CA ILE A 37 -6.57 -12.60 -7.74
C ILE A 37 -5.17 -13.20 -7.80
N ILE A 38 -4.40 -13.16 -6.72
CA ILE A 38 -3.01 -13.64 -6.73
C ILE A 38 -2.89 -15.16 -6.76
N GLU A 39 -3.91 -15.89 -6.28
CA GLU A 39 -3.98 -17.36 -6.41
C GLU A 39 -4.23 -17.80 -7.85
N LYS A 40 -4.97 -17.01 -8.62
CA LYS A 40 -5.31 -17.30 -10.02
C LYS A 40 -5.03 -16.08 -10.90
N PRO A 41 -3.77 -15.66 -11.04
CA PRO A 41 -3.43 -14.50 -11.83
C PRO A 41 -3.77 -14.74 -13.30
N ARG A 42 -4.16 -13.68 -13.96
CA ARG A 42 -4.42 -13.73 -15.39
C ARG A 42 -3.13 -13.98 -16.14
N ARG A 43 -3.22 -14.80 -17.16
CA ARG A 43 -2.12 -15.09 -18.07
C ARG A 43 -2.58 -14.89 -19.51
N PHE A 44 -1.66 -14.50 -20.34
CA PHE A 44 -1.84 -14.42 -21.77
C PHE A 44 -0.85 -15.36 -22.44
N ILE A 45 -1.31 -16.09 -23.45
CA ILE A 45 -0.45 -16.97 -24.22
C ILE A 45 0.03 -16.16 -25.42
N THR A 46 1.33 -15.90 -25.48
CA THR A 46 2.01 -15.30 -26.64
C THR A 46 2.65 -16.39 -27.45
N THR A 47 2.67 -16.19 -28.75
CA THR A 47 3.43 -17.03 -29.67
C THR A 47 4.76 -16.34 -29.92
N GLU A 48 5.85 -16.99 -29.50
CA GLU A 48 7.21 -16.56 -29.79
C GLU A 48 7.73 -17.31 -31.00
N GLU A 49 8.12 -16.56 -32.03
CA GLU A 49 8.65 -17.07 -33.25
C GLU A 49 10.16 -16.82 -33.32
N GLU A 50 10.95 -17.88 -33.40
CA GLU A 50 12.40 -17.79 -33.49
C GLU A 50 12.92 -18.72 -34.58
N VAL A 51 13.81 -18.23 -35.45
CA VAL A 51 14.50 -19.06 -36.44
C VAL A 51 15.73 -19.71 -35.80
N VAL A 52 15.64 -21.02 -35.61
CA VAL A 52 16.67 -21.82 -34.97
C VAL A 52 17.27 -22.87 -35.93
N PRO A 53 18.50 -23.35 -35.71
CA PRO A 53 19.01 -24.54 -36.37
C PRO A 53 18.05 -25.73 -36.22
N VAL A 54 17.88 -26.54 -37.24
CA VAL A 54 16.93 -27.67 -37.18
C VAL A 54 17.18 -28.61 -36.01
N SER A 55 18.44 -28.78 -35.63
CA SER A 55 18.84 -29.61 -34.48
C SER A 55 18.32 -29.10 -33.12
N LEU A 56 17.96 -27.82 -33.06
CA LEU A 56 17.45 -27.16 -31.84
C LEU A 56 15.94 -26.95 -31.88
N ALA A 57 15.28 -27.28 -33.00
CA ALA A 57 13.84 -27.13 -33.13
C ALA A 57 13.10 -28.15 -32.25
N LYS A 58 12.27 -27.65 -31.32
CA LYS A 58 11.48 -28.51 -30.41
C LYS A 58 10.22 -29.05 -31.09
N LYS A 59 9.61 -28.29 -31.99
CA LYS A 59 8.36 -28.65 -32.64
C LYS A 59 8.30 -28.02 -34.04
N ILE A 60 8.01 -28.83 -35.04
CA ILE A 60 7.74 -28.35 -36.40
C ILE A 60 6.24 -28.18 -36.56
N SER A 61 5.81 -26.98 -36.89
CA SER A 61 4.41 -26.63 -37.16
C SER A 61 4.14 -26.38 -38.65
N ALA A 62 2.88 -26.25 -39.01
CA ALA A 62 2.52 -25.83 -40.38
C ALA A 62 3.11 -24.45 -40.74
N ASP A 63 3.21 -23.55 -39.74
CA ASP A 63 3.81 -22.23 -39.93
C ASP A 63 5.33 -22.33 -40.15
N SER A 64 6.00 -23.26 -39.49
CA SER A 64 7.42 -23.56 -39.71
C SER A 64 7.66 -23.99 -41.20
N VAL A 65 6.81 -24.86 -41.73
CA VAL A 65 6.90 -25.33 -43.12
C VAL A 65 6.58 -24.17 -44.08
N ARG A 66 5.56 -23.38 -43.81
CA ARG A 66 5.21 -22.21 -44.63
C ARG A 66 6.35 -21.18 -44.64
N HIS A 67 6.93 -20.89 -43.49
CA HIS A 67 8.07 -19.98 -43.38
C HIS A 67 9.27 -20.50 -44.19
N LEU A 68 9.55 -21.78 -44.10
CA LEU A 68 10.66 -22.40 -44.84
C LEU A 68 10.44 -22.33 -46.38
N SER A 69 9.20 -22.49 -46.85
CA SER A 69 8.87 -22.38 -48.30
C SER A 69 9.06 -20.95 -48.81
N GLN A 70 8.93 -19.96 -47.96
CA GLN A 70 9.14 -18.53 -48.29
C GLN A 70 10.60 -18.10 -48.16
N ASN A 71 11.41 -18.85 -47.40
CA ASN A 71 12.80 -18.54 -47.07
C ASN A 71 13.76 -19.63 -47.49
N THR A 72 13.88 -19.80 -48.80
CA THR A 72 14.68 -20.86 -49.43
C THR A 72 16.18 -20.81 -49.14
N GLN A 73 16.68 -19.64 -48.60
CA GLN A 73 18.07 -19.51 -48.11
C GLN A 73 18.38 -20.40 -46.88
N PHE A 74 17.37 -20.97 -46.24
CA PHE A 74 17.53 -21.92 -45.13
C PHE A 74 17.56 -23.38 -45.62
N LEU A 75 17.51 -23.62 -46.93
CA LEU A 75 17.65 -24.92 -47.55
C LEU A 75 19.10 -25.10 -48.04
N ALA A 76 19.69 -26.26 -47.78
CA ALA A 76 21.00 -26.64 -48.26
C ALA A 76 20.91 -27.96 -49.04
N PRO A 77 21.71 -28.14 -50.11
CA PRO A 77 21.82 -29.45 -50.78
C PRO A 77 22.46 -30.45 -49.81
N SER A 78 21.99 -31.68 -49.85
CA SER A 78 22.53 -32.83 -49.15
C SER A 78 23.47 -33.64 -50.05
N ASP A 79 24.42 -34.37 -49.48
CA ASP A 79 25.37 -35.19 -50.21
C ASP A 79 24.70 -36.35 -50.99
N ASP A 80 23.48 -36.71 -50.61
CA ASP A 80 22.66 -37.72 -51.26
C ASP A 80 21.77 -37.18 -52.42
N GLY A 81 21.96 -35.91 -52.79
CA GLY A 81 21.18 -35.22 -53.84
C GLY A 81 19.84 -34.67 -53.40
N GLY A 82 19.51 -34.76 -52.12
CA GLY A 82 18.31 -34.18 -51.51
C GLY A 82 18.52 -32.72 -51.10
N ILE A 83 17.44 -32.10 -50.61
CA ILE A 83 17.45 -30.77 -50.02
C ILE A 83 17.03 -30.92 -48.57
N HIS A 84 17.82 -30.38 -47.63
CA HIS A 84 17.45 -30.40 -46.23
C HIS A 84 17.45 -28.98 -45.63
N PRO A 85 16.58 -28.70 -44.66
CA PRO A 85 16.58 -27.41 -43.96
C PRO A 85 17.76 -27.33 -43.02
N THR A 86 18.46 -26.18 -43.01
CA THR A 86 19.52 -25.83 -42.03
C THR A 86 18.97 -25.09 -40.82
N LYS A 87 17.98 -24.25 -41.06
CA LYS A 87 17.25 -23.50 -40.06
C LYS A 87 15.77 -23.61 -40.26
N ILE A 88 15.01 -23.52 -39.19
CA ILE A 88 13.55 -23.60 -39.24
C ILE A 88 12.93 -22.64 -38.26
N LEU A 89 11.75 -22.12 -38.57
CA LEU A 89 10.96 -21.32 -37.60
C LEU A 89 10.43 -22.24 -36.49
N ASN A 90 10.88 -21.98 -35.27
CA ASN A 90 10.36 -22.64 -34.07
C ASN A 90 9.29 -21.74 -33.49
N VAL A 91 8.08 -22.24 -33.33
CA VAL A 91 6.94 -21.53 -32.79
C VAL A 91 6.71 -22.04 -31.37
N ASN A 92 7.08 -21.25 -30.41
CA ASN A 92 6.87 -21.56 -28.99
C ASN A 92 5.67 -20.78 -28.46
N MET A 93 4.86 -21.45 -27.64
CA MET A 93 3.85 -20.77 -26.85
C MET A 93 4.47 -20.37 -25.52
N ALA A 94 4.58 -19.09 -25.24
CA ALA A 94 5.03 -18.55 -23.98
C ALA A 94 3.84 -17.98 -23.20
N GLU A 95 3.76 -18.33 -21.93
CA GLU A 95 2.79 -17.72 -21.02
C GLU A 95 3.40 -16.45 -20.41
N THR A 96 2.70 -15.34 -20.54
CA THR A 96 3.09 -14.09 -19.86
C THR A 96 2.04 -13.68 -18.84
N TYR A 97 2.51 -13.26 -17.69
CA TYR A 97 1.70 -12.66 -16.62
C TYR A 97 1.75 -11.14 -16.65
N ASP A 98 2.56 -10.54 -17.52
CA ASP A 98 2.78 -9.10 -17.60
C ASP A 98 1.60 -8.37 -18.27
N LEU A 99 0.43 -8.50 -17.65
CA LEU A 99 -0.80 -7.80 -18.02
C LEU A 99 -0.99 -6.58 -17.12
N TYR A 100 -1.65 -5.54 -17.64
CA TYR A 100 -1.89 -4.31 -16.90
C TYR A 100 -2.59 -4.56 -15.55
N GLU A 101 -3.59 -5.42 -15.52
CA GLU A 101 -4.34 -5.74 -14.31
C GLU A 101 -3.48 -6.46 -13.26
N ASN A 102 -2.57 -7.33 -13.68
CA ASN A 102 -1.62 -7.97 -12.77
C ASN A 102 -0.60 -6.96 -12.23
N ARG A 103 -0.09 -6.07 -13.10
CA ARG A 103 0.79 -4.95 -12.67
C ARG A 103 0.10 -4.06 -11.67
N PHE A 104 -1.18 -3.75 -11.89
CA PHE A 104 -2.00 -2.96 -10.98
C PHE A 104 -2.06 -3.61 -9.60
N VAL A 105 -2.43 -4.90 -9.51
CA VAL A 105 -2.52 -5.62 -8.22
C VAL A 105 -1.15 -5.73 -7.54
N TYR A 106 -0.09 -5.99 -8.30
CA TYR A 106 1.27 -6.01 -7.76
C TYR A 106 1.66 -4.67 -7.11
N HIS A 107 1.46 -3.56 -7.80
CA HIS A 107 1.76 -2.22 -7.26
C HIS A 107 0.82 -1.82 -6.14
N LEU A 108 -0.45 -2.29 -6.16
CA LEU A 108 -1.36 -2.14 -5.03
C LEU A 108 -0.79 -2.78 -3.77
N ILE A 109 -0.30 -4.02 -3.84
CA ILE A 109 0.31 -4.73 -2.70
C ILE A 109 1.54 -3.99 -2.18
N GLN A 110 2.43 -3.50 -3.07
CA GLN A 110 3.61 -2.74 -2.67
C GLN A 110 3.23 -1.44 -1.95
N ARG A 111 2.26 -0.72 -2.49
CA ARG A 111 1.76 0.51 -1.89
C ARG A 111 1.05 0.26 -0.57
N LEU A 112 0.26 -0.82 -0.49
CA LEU A 112 -0.46 -1.23 0.70
C LEU A 112 0.50 -1.53 1.86
N LEU A 113 1.60 -2.23 1.61
CA LEU A 113 2.60 -2.49 2.63
C LEU A 113 3.18 -1.19 3.19
N THR A 114 3.60 -0.27 2.32
CA THR A 114 4.14 1.03 2.74
C THR A 114 3.10 1.84 3.54
N PHE A 115 1.84 1.76 3.11
CA PHE A 115 0.73 2.44 3.77
C PHE A 115 0.49 1.91 5.19
N VAL A 116 0.47 0.58 5.36
CA VAL A 116 0.26 -0.09 6.64
C VAL A 116 1.45 0.12 7.57
N ASP A 117 2.68 -0.10 7.08
CA ASP A 117 3.89 0.04 7.90
C ASP A 117 4.01 1.46 8.47
N LYS A 118 3.81 2.48 7.64
CA LYS A 118 3.88 3.88 8.09
C LYS A 118 2.90 4.17 9.23
N ARG A 119 1.66 3.66 9.15
CA ARG A 119 0.63 3.91 10.17
C ARG A 119 0.83 3.07 11.41
N THR A 120 1.19 1.82 11.23
CA THR A 120 1.51 0.91 12.33
C THR A 120 2.67 1.46 13.15
N ASP A 121 3.75 1.86 12.51
CA ASP A 121 4.91 2.42 13.21
C ASP A 121 4.53 3.68 13.99
N VAL A 122 3.77 4.60 13.39
CA VAL A 122 3.33 5.81 14.08
C VAL A 122 2.43 5.48 15.28
N ILE A 123 1.50 4.53 15.14
CA ILE A 123 0.59 4.14 16.24
C ILE A 123 1.36 3.47 17.37
N PHE A 124 2.21 2.48 17.05
CA PHE A 124 2.93 1.73 18.10
C PHE A 124 4.06 2.52 18.78
N TRP A 125 4.70 3.45 18.05
CA TRP A 125 5.79 4.26 18.60
C TRP A 125 5.35 5.63 19.09
N SER A 126 4.08 6.03 18.91
CA SER A 126 3.60 7.29 19.44
C SER A 126 3.47 7.21 20.97
N THR A 127 3.79 8.31 21.63
CA THR A 127 3.51 8.47 23.06
C THR A 127 2.01 8.43 23.34
N GLY A 128 1.62 7.97 24.51
CA GLY A 128 0.23 7.97 24.95
C GLY A 128 -0.41 9.36 25.05
N ASN A 129 -1.41 9.46 25.90
CA ASN A 129 -2.16 10.70 26.08
C ASN A 129 -1.31 11.85 26.64
N GLU A 130 -1.64 13.07 26.27
CA GLU A 130 -1.00 14.28 26.81
C GLU A 130 -2.01 15.08 27.65
N ILE A 131 -1.57 15.56 28.79
CA ILE A 131 -2.32 16.52 29.60
C ILE A 131 -1.59 17.85 29.55
N ARG A 132 -2.26 18.89 29.06
CA ARG A 132 -1.76 20.26 29.00
C ARG A 132 -2.49 21.10 30.04
N ASN A 133 -1.74 21.67 30.96
CA ASN A 133 -2.26 22.63 31.90
C ASN A 133 -1.69 24.00 31.53
N ARG A 134 -2.56 24.96 31.32
CA ARG A 134 -2.18 26.35 31.06
C ARG A 134 -2.71 27.19 32.20
N PHE A 135 -1.81 27.91 32.82
CA PHE A 135 -2.11 28.90 33.90
C PHE A 135 -1.80 30.27 33.34
N THR A 136 -2.80 31.13 33.31
CA THR A 136 -2.64 32.55 32.98
C THR A 136 -2.98 33.36 34.19
N MET A 137 -2.02 34.14 34.68
CA MET A 137 -2.21 35.02 35.80
C MET A 137 -2.04 36.47 35.36
N HIS A 138 -3.09 37.24 35.54
CA HIS A 138 -3.08 38.69 35.33
C HIS A 138 -3.02 39.39 36.70
N SER A 139 -2.05 40.25 36.91
CA SER A 139 -1.89 41.02 38.13
C SER A 139 -1.64 42.49 37.79
N LYS A 140 -2.41 43.37 38.43
CA LYS A 140 -2.18 44.81 38.37
C LYS A 140 -1.35 45.25 39.58
N ILE A 141 -0.20 45.84 39.32
CA ILE A 141 0.72 46.31 40.36
C ILE A 141 0.77 47.85 40.35
N GLY A 142 0.42 48.47 41.48
CA GLY A 142 0.58 49.90 41.68
C GLY A 142 -0.49 50.79 41.00
N ASP A 143 -0.19 52.08 40.85
CA ASP A 143 -1.09 53.09 40.34
C ASP A 143 -1.30 52.90 38.79
N ALA A 144 -2.13 51.97 38.43
CA ALA A 144 -2.86 51.87 37.14
C ALA A 144 -2.07 51.79 35.81
N TYR A 145 -0.73 51.76 35.81
CA TYR A 145 0.05 51.84 34.55
C TYR A 145 0.82 50.56 34.19
N GLU A 146 0.93 49.58 35.11
CA GLU A 146 1.64 48.34 34.85
C GLU A 146 0.72 47.14 35.04
N GLU A 147 0.54 46.34 33.98
CA GLU A 147 -0.15 45.06 34.00
C GLU A 147 0.87 43.98 33.75
N ILE A 148 0.92 42.98 34.65
CA ILE A 148 1.83 41.86 34.52
C ILE A 148 1.00 40.62 34.15
N GLU A 149 1.31 40.03 33.01
CA GLU A 149 0.74 38.78 32.56
C GLU A 149 1.80 37.66 32.68
N TYR A 150 1.47 36.59 33.40
CA TYR A 150 2.28 35.39 33.49
C TYR A 150 1.54 34.24 32.79
N ASN A 151 2.16 33.65 31.76
CA ASN A 151 1.67 32.46 31.11
C ASN A 151 2.61 31.29 31.44
N VAL A 152 2.08 30.28 32.13
CA VAL A 152 2.79 29.03 32.41
C VAL A 152 2.07 27.87 31.74
N GLU A 153 2.77 27.19 30.85
CA GLU A 153 2.25 25.97 30.20
C GLU A 153 3.03 24.77 30.73
N MET A 154 2.32 23.78 31.26
CA MET A 154 2.89 22.53 31.73
C MET A 154 2.27 21.37 30.91
N THR A 155 3.10 20.63 30.20
CA THR A 155 2.68 19.45 29.45
C THR A 155 3.18 18.20 30.15
N VAL A 156 2.26 17.34 30.56
CA VAL A 156 2.56 15.99 31.05
C VAL A 156 2.28 15.00 29.92
N LYS A 157 3.31 14.30 29.50
CA LYS A 157 3.21 13.25 28.47
C LYS A 157 3.30 11.90 29.14
N ASP A 158 2.40 11.02 28.80
CA ASP A 158 2.49 9.64 29.17
C ASP A 158 3.69 8.97 28.49
N ARG A 159 4.54 8.28 29.25
CA ARG A 159 5.71 7.59 28.73
C ARG A 159 5.39 6.23 28.14
N GLN A 160 4.22 5.67 28.48
CA GLN A 160 3.78 4.41 27.90
C GLN A 160 3.37 4.62 26.45
N SER A 161 3.60 3.61 25.61
CA SER A 161 3.15 3.66 24.23
C SER A 161 1.62 3.73 24.19
N PHE A 162 1.09 4.32 23.13
CA PHE A 162 -0.36 4.38 22.90
C PHE A 162 -1.03 2.99 22.97
N ALA A 163 -0.33 1.96 22.50
CA ALA A 163 -0.79 0.58 22.53
C ALA A 163 -0.82 -0.05 23.93
N GLU A 164 0.01 0.43 24.87
CA GLU A 164 0.13 -0.14 26.22
C GLU A 164 -0.87 0.46 27.21
N ASN A 165 -1.35 1.67 26.94
CA ASN A 165 -2.22 2.41 27.86
C ASN A 165 -3.71 2.13 27.69
N ASP A 166 -4.13 1.52 26.60
CA ASP A 166 -5.54 1.42 26.25
C ASP A 166 -5.98 -0.05 26.27
N ALA A 167 -6.35 -0.53 27.46
CA ALA A 167 -6.89 -1.87 27.63
C ALA A 167 -8.19 -2.10 26.83
N ASP A 168 -8.93 -1.04 26.53
CA ASP A 168 -10.18 -1.08 25.78
C ASP A 168 -9.93 -1.24 24.28
N ASN A 169 -8.72 -0.92 23.79
CA ASN A 169 -8.34 -0.98 22.36
C ASN A 169 -7.43 -2.16 21.99
N ILE A 170 -7.24 -3.15 22.88
CA ILE A 170 -6.42 -4.33 22.62
C ILE A 170 -6.87 -5.02 21.31
N ASP A 171 -8.18 -5.12 21.07
CA ASP A 171 -8.73 -5.76 19.88
C ASP A 171 -8.32 -4.98 18.60
N THR A 172 -8.35 -3.66 18.63
CA THR A 172 -7.93 -2.81 17.50
C THR A 172 -6.45 -2.98 17.20
N PHE A 173 -5.59 -3.03 18.23
CA PHE A 173 -4.15 -3.27 18.03
C PHE A 173 -3.86 -4.67 17.48
N MET A 174 -4.59 -5.68 17.93
CA MET A 174 -4.50 -7.03 17.39
C MET A 174 -4.93 -7.09 15.90
N ARG A 175 -5.96 -6.34 15.52
CA ARG A 175 -6.38 -6.20 14.12
C ARG A 175 -5.30 -5.55 13.27
N ILE A 176 -4.67 -4.47 13.75
CA ILE A 176 -3.57 -3.79 13.07
C ILE A 176 -2.41 -4.75 12.82
N ASP A 177 -1.96 -5.47 13.84
CA ASP A 177 -0.87 -6.44 13.72
C ASP A 177 -1.24 -7.60 12.78
N ARG A 178 -2.48 -8.07 12.83
CA ARG A 178 -2.99 -9.08 11.90
C ARG A 178 -2.97 -8.57 10.45
N VAL A 179 -3.47 -7.37 10.20
CA VAL A 179 -3.47 -6.75 8.87
C VAL A 179 -2.04 -6.61 8.35
N ARG A 180 -1.11 -6.13 9.18
CA ARG A 180 0.31 -6.02 8.81
C ARG A 180 0.90 -7.36 8.38
N ARG A 181 0.68 -8.41 9.18
CA ARG A 181 1.17 -9.77 8.86
C ARG A 181 0.57 -10.32 7.57
N LEU A 182 -0.73 -10.12 7.34
CA LEU A 182 -1.40 -10.56 6.12
C LEU A 182 -0.88 -9.82 4.88
N VAL A 183 -0.68 -8.52 4.96
CA VAL A 183 -0.11 -7.72 3.86
C VAL A 183 1.34 -8.13 3.56
N MET A 184 2.14 -8.44 4.58
CA MET A 184 3.48 -9.00 4.40
C MET A 184 3.44 -10.38 3.70
N ALA A 185 2.48 -11.23 4.06
CA ALA A 185 2.29 -12.52 3.39
C ALA A 185 1.92 -12.35 1.91
N LEU A 186 1.05 -11.39 1.57
CA LEU A 186 0.73 -11.06 0.17
C LEU A 186 1.96 -10.64 -0.63
N ARG A 187 2.84 -9.81 -0.05
CA ARG A 187 4.08 -9.40 -0.71
C ARG A 187 5.02 -10.58 -1.00
N ASN A 188 5.05 -11.56 -0.10
CA ASN A 188 5.91 -12.74 -0.23
C ASN A 188 5.30 -13.84 -1.10
N ALA A 189 4.08 -13.67 -1.58
CA ALA A 189 3.42 -14.62 -2.47
C ALA A 189 4.18 -14.80 -3.79
N SER A 190 4.08 -15.99 -4.39
CA SER A 190 4.71 -16.33 -5.67
C SER A 190 4.32 -15.37 -6.79
N PHE A 191 3.10 -14.88 -6.78
CA PHE A 191 2.64 -13.83 -7.70
C PHE A 191 3.55 -12.60 -7.70
N CYS A 192 3.89 -12.09 -6.52
CA CYS A 192 4.76 -10.92 -6.41
C CYS A 192 6.19 -11.20 -6.89
N GLN A 193 6.67 -12.43 -6.77
CA GLN A 193 7.96 -12.84 -7.31
C GLN A 193 7.94 -12.88 -8.84
N ILE A 194 6.86 -13.42 -9.43
CA ILE A 194 6.67 -13.47 -10.89
C ILE A 194 6.58 -12.05 -11.48
N MET A 195 5.89 -11.13 -10.78
CA MET A 195 5.68 -9.77 -11.24
C MET A 195 6.85 -8.81 -10.93
N GLN A 196 7.91 -9.32 -10.33
CA GLN A 196 9.09 -8.50 -10.02
C GLN A 196 9.71 -7.94 -11.31
N GLY A 197 9.90 -6.62 -11.33
CA GLY A 197 10.46 -5.93 -12.50
C GLY A 197 9.44 -5.53 -13.57
N CYS A 198 8.14 -5.78 -13.36
CA CYS A 198 7.10 -5.31 -14.28
C CYS A 198 7.05 -3.77 -14.36
N ALA A 199 6.47 -3.26 -15.45
CA ALA A 199 6.31 -1.82 -15.65
C ALA A 199 5.46 -1.19 -14.55
N THR A 200 5.88 -0.01 -14.07
CA THR A 200 5.23 0.71 -12.98
C THR A 200 3.84 1.19 -13.37
N VAL A 201 2.87 0.95 -12.50
CA VAL A 201 1.52 1.49 -12.59
C VAL A 201 1.43 2.72 -11.70
N ARG A 202 0.93 3.83 -12.25
CA ARG A 202 0.77 5.13 -11.58
C ARG A 202 -0.66 5.64 -11.74
N SER A 203 -1.07 6.51 -10.83
CA SER A 203 -2.35 7.23 -10.96
C SER A 203 -2.34 8.23 -12.12
N PRO A 204 -3.47 8.41 -12.79
CA PRO A 204 -4.74 7.72 -12.58
C PRO A 204 -4.73 6.29 -13.13
N ILE A 205 -5.35 5.36 -12.38
CA ILE A 205 -5.46 3.95 -12.80
C ILE A 205 -6.37 3.83 -14.03
N GLN A 206 -5.93 3.07 -15.03
CA GLN A 206 -6.74 2.78 -16.22
C GLN A 206 -7.94 1.91 -15.84
N ARG A 207 -9.13 2.39 -16.15
CA ARG A 207 -10.40 1.69 -15.89
C ARG A 207 -10.65 0.66 -16.98
N THR A 208 -9.90 -0.45 -16.97
CA THR A 208 -10.17 -1.55 -17.91
C THR A 208 -11.52 -2.18 -17.61
N ASN A 209 -12.09 -2.87 -18.64
CA ASN A 209 -13.34 -3.58 -18.45
C ASN A 209 -13.31 -4.59 -17.30
N LEU A 210 -12.16 -5.21 -17.07
CA LEU A 210 -11.97 -6.15 -15.97
C LEU A 210 -12.03 -5.45 -14.62
N ILE A 211 -11.26 -4.37 -14.43
CA ILE A 211 -11.24 -3.60 -13.17
C ILE A 211 -12.64 -3.08 -12.82
N MET A 212 -13.45 -2.76 -13.84
CA MET A 212 -14.78 -2.21 -13.60
C MET A 212 -15.86 -3.28 -13.40
N LYS A 213 -15.73 -4.46 -14.00
CA LYS A 213 -16.79 -5.48 -13.98
C LYS A 213 -16.54 -6.59 -12.96
N ASP A 214 -15.30 -6.97 -12.74
CA ASP A 214 -14.96 -8.02 -11.77
C ASP A 214 -15.02 -7.46 -10.33
N PRO A 215 -15.75 -8.11 -9.43
CA PRO A 215 -15.93 -7.62 -8.06
C PRO A 215 -14.62 -7.54 -7.27
N ASN A 216 -13.69 -8.47 -7.49
CA ASN A 216 -12.41 -8.48 -6.79
C ASN A 216 -11.50 -7.34 -7.24
N TYR A 217 -11.38 -7.15 -8.57
CA TYR A 217 -10.62 -6.01 -9.11
C TYR A 217 -11.24 -4.67 -8.76
N ARG A 218 -12.57 -4.59 -8.66
CA ARG A 218 -13.26 -3.37 -8.22
C ARG A 218 -12.92 -3.04 -6.76
N LYS A 219 -12.89 -4.03 -5.86
CA LYS A 219 -12.46 -3.83 -4.47
C LYS A 219 -11.00 -3.35 -4.40
N CYS A 220 -10.12 -3.95 -5.17
CA CYS A 220 -8.72 -3.48 -5.29
C CYS A 220 -8.63 -2.03 -5.76
N TYR A 221 -9.47 -1.64 -6.72
CA TYR A 221 -9.51 -0.27 -7.22
C TYR A 221 -10.06 0.72 -6.16
N GLN A 222 -11.09 0.34 -5.41
CA GLN A 222 -11.61 1.13 -4.30
C GLN A 222 -10.57 1.32 -3.20
N LEU A 223 -9.84 0.25 -2.84
CA LEU A 223 -8.73 0.33 -1.87
C LEU A 223 -7.62 1.28 -2.36
N TRP A 224 -7.25 1.20 -3.65
CA TRP A 224 -6.29 2.13 -4.22
C TRP A 224 -6.74 3.59 -4.08
N GLN A 225 -7.99 3.89 -4.46
CA GLN A 225 -8.56 5.23 -4.35
C GLN A 225 -8.66 5.70 -2.89
N PHE A 226 -8.99 4.80 -1.98
CA PHE A 226 -9.01 5.09 -0.55
C PHE A 226 -7.61 5.53 -0.08
N MET A 227 -6.58 4.74 -0.36
CA MET A 227 -5.20 5.07 0.02
C MET A 227 -4.69 6.39 -0.60
N GLU A 228 -5.23 6.81 -1.74
CA GLU A 228 -4.88 8.09 -2.36
C GLU A 228 -5.47 9.29 -1.62
N ARG A 229 -6.67 9.13 -1.09
CA ARG A 229 -7.38 10.21 -0.40
C ARG A 229 -7.10 10.27 1.09
N TYR A 230 -6.64 9.16 1.65
CA TYR A 230 -6.40 9.03 3.08
C TYR A 230 -5.08 9.69 3.46
N ASP A 231 -5.11 10.87 4.04
CA ASP A 231 -3.96 11.67 4.46
C ASP A 231 -3.67 11.60 5.97
N SER A 232 -4.58 10.98 6.76
CA SER A 232 -4.40 10.80 8.20
C SER A 232 -3.23 9.87 8.53
N VAL A 233 -2.64 10.09 9.69
CA VAL A 233 -1.57 9.25 10.25
C VAL A 233 -2.07 7.94 10.87
N GLY A 234 -3.38 7.70 10.87
CA GLY A 234 -4.02 6.48 11.37
C GLY A 234 -4.68 6.62 12.73
N TYR A 235 -4.62 7.80 13.35
CA TYR A 235 -5.36 8.15 14.55
C TYR A 235 -5.77 9.62 14.53
N THR A 236 -6.77 9.95 15.33
CA THR A 236 -7.21 11.31 15.61
C THR A 236 -6.84 11.71 17.05
N ILE A 237 -6.87 12.99 17.33
CA ILE A 237 -6.65 13.52 18.68
C ILE A 237 -7.95 14.19 19.13
N ASP A 238 -8.59 13.63 20.12
CA ASP A 238 -9.74 14.22 20.77
C ASP A 238 -9.28 15.11 21.92
N VAL A 239 -9.73 16.35 21.92
CA VAL A 239 -9.41 17.32 22.97
C VAL A 239 -10.59 17.38 23.93
N LYS A 240 -10.36 16.96 25.17
CA LYS A 240 -11.32 17.10 26.27
C LYS A 240 -10.93 18.33 27.09
N ASP A 241 -11.72 19.39 26.99
CA ASP A 241 -11.56 20.59 27.80
C ASP A 241 -12.25 20.40 29.16
N SER A 242 -11.53 20.59 30.24
CA SER A 242 -12.11 20.75 31.55
C SER A 242 -11.75 22.15 32.07
N ALA A 243 -12.71 23.05 31.99
CA ALA A 243 -12.62 24.30 32.76
C ALA A 243 -12.85 23.99 34.27
N MET A 244 -11.95 24.40 35.14
CA MET A 244 -12.17 24.42 36.56
C MET A 244 -12.60 25.83 37.01
#